data_41f6239714bb3571c1b7f4203b471ee9
#
_entry.id   41f6239714bb3571c1b7f4203b471ee9
#
_cell.length_a   1.000
_cell.length_b   1.000
_cell.length_c   1.000
_cell.angle_alpha   90.00
_cell.angle_beta   90.00
_cell.angle_gamma   90.00
#
_symmetry.space_group_name_H-M   'P 1'
#
loop_
_entity.id
_entity.type
_entity.pdbx_description
1 polymer ?
#
loop_
_entity_poly.entity_id
_entity_poly.type
_entity_poly.pdbx_seq_one_letter_code
_entity_poly.pdbx_strand_id
1 'polypeptide(L)'
;MLYWKGLVGSVIASFVNVMVLRSRKKEDYLFSHSRCPDCGHQLNYLDMLPILGFIIRKGKCHYCGCRIPLRYPLVEITGAYLGIISHSVWEMIMFMDLLAIALYDRDNMVIKDSYLAVVLLCGVFTIDLRYLNNHLLGSVVISLPMYLLAKLTEGFGMGDVKLMAVAGLFLGWERCLLGFVLRCLTGSVVSIVLLMRQKAGLKDRIPFGPFLVLGTVIAYSYGFRLIDFYESMRFKGV
;
A
#
# COMPACT_ATOMS: atom_id res chain seq x y z
N MET A 1 -9.88 15.82 16.07
CA MET A 1 -10.19 15.11 14.81
C MET A 1 -9.06 14.19 14.31
N LEU A 2 -7.79 14.60 14.44
CA LEU A 2 -6.64 13.83 13.90
C LEU A 2 -6.49 12.44 14.55
N TYR A 3 -6.57 12.36 15.88
CA TYR A 3 -6.43 11.10 16.64
C TYR A 3 -7.50 10.06 16.30
N TRP A 4 -8.74 10.52 16.06
CA TRP A 4 -9.83 9.62 15.68
C TRP A 4 -9.61 8.97 14.33
N LYS A 5 -9.13 9.72 13.34
CA LYS A 5 -8.78 9.17 12.02
C LYS A 5 -7.69 8.12 12.10
N GLY A 6 -6.66 8.35 12.93
CA GLY A 6 -5.61 7.38 13.18
C GLY A 6 -6.13 6.09 13.82
N LEU A 7 -7.01 6.21 14.82
CA LEU A 7 -7.63 5.05 15.46
C LEU A 7 -8.45 4.22 14.45
N VAL A 8 -9.33 4.89 13.70
CA VAL A 8 -10.15 4.22 12.66
C VAL A 8 -9.25 3.56 11.61
N GLY A 9 -8.22 4.28 11.14
CA GLY A 9 -7.26 3.74 10.17
C GLY A 9 -6.53 2.49 10.69
N SER A 10 -6.10 2.47 11.95
CA SER A 10 -5.43 1.30 12.54
C SER A 10 -6.38 0.08 12.68
N VAL A 11 -7.65 0.31 13.04
CA VAL A 11 -8.66 -0.75 13.15
C VAL A 11 -8.95 -1.36 11.77
N ILE A 12 -9.15 -0.50 10.75
CA ILE A 12 -9.40 -0.98 9.37
C ILE A 12 -8.17 -1.75 8.85
N ALA A 13 -6.96 -1.24 9.07
CA ALA A 13 -5.73 -1.91 8.65
C ALA A 13 -5.51 -3.26 9.32
N SER A 14 -5.85 -3.39 10.62
CA SER A 14 -5.83 -4.66 11.34
C SER A 14 -6.78 -5.68 10.67
N PHE A 15 -7.99 -5.25 10.33
CA PHE A 15 -8.96 -6.08 9.59
C PHE A 15 -8.44 -6.46 8.18
N VAL A 16 -7.92 -5.48 7.43
CA VAL A 16 -7.32 -5.70 6.09
C VAL A 16 -6.20 -6.74 6.15
N ASN A 17 -5.32 -6.68 7.15
CA ASN A 17 -4.26 -7.66 7.31
C ASN A 17 -4.81 -9.09 7.53
N VAL A 18 -5.84 -9.24 8.36
CA VAL A 18 -6.50 -10.55 8.58
C VAL A 18 -7.18 -11.04 7.31
N MET A 19 -7.88 -10.14 6.60
CA MET A 19 -8.54 -10.46 5.32
C MET A 19 -7.52 -10.98 4.29
N VAL A 20 -6.38 -10.32 4.14
CA VAL A 20 -5.32 -10.76 3.21
C VAL A 20 -4.75 -12.12 3.62
N LEU A 21 -4.44 -12.32 4.90
CA LEU A 21 -3.87 -13.59 5.39
C LEU A 21 -4.83 -14.77 5.21
N ARG A 22 -6.13 -14.59 5.50
CA ARG A 22 -7.14 -15.64 5.36
C ARG A 22 -7.56 -15.89 3.92
N SER A 23 -7.59 -14.84 3.09
CA SER A 23 -7.85 -14.95 1.65
C SER A 23 -6.90 -15.95 0.97
N ARG A 24 -5.64 -16.04 1.43
CA ARG A 24 -4.67 -17.01 0.95
C ARG A 24 -5.06 -18.45 1.30
N LYS A 25 -5.61 -18.65 2.51
CA LYS A 25 -6.01 -19.97 3.01
C LYS A 25 -7.44 -20.37 2.60
N LYS A 26 -8.16 -19.49 1.86
CA LYS A 26 -9.59 -19.63 1.56
C LYS A 26 -10.46 -19.80 2.81
N GLU A 27 -10.03 -19.25 3.94
CA GLU A 27 -10.76 -19.23 5.19
C GLU A 27 -11.73 -18.04 5.22
N ASP A 28 -12.83 -18.21 5.99
CA ASP A 28 -13.78 -17.13 6.22
C ASP A 28 -13.13 -16.03 7.08
N TYR A 29 -13.17 -14.77 6.59
CA TYR A 29 -12.62 -13.60 7.27
C TYR A 29 -13.69 -12.66 7.82
N LEU A 30 -14.97 -12.87 7.46
CA LEU A 30 -16.06 -11.98 7.90
C LEU A 30 -16.69 -12.44 9.20
N PHE A 31 -16.98 -13.73 9.32
CA PHE A 31 -17.75 -14.27 10.46
C PHE A 31 -16.90 -15.05 11.47
N SER A 32 -15.64 -15.32 11.18
CA SER A 32 -14.78 -16.07 12.09
C SER A 32 -14.03 -15.15 13.06
N HIS A 33 -14.06 -15.49 14.35
CA HIS A 33 -13.34 -14.78 15.41
C HIS A 33 -11.83 -14.81 15.19
N SER A 34 -11.13 -13.75 15.65
CA SER A 34 -9.68 -13.72 15.65
C SER A 34 -9.12 -14.76 16.63
N ARG A 35 -8.16 -15.57 16.14
CA ARG A 35 -7.54 -16.66 16.90
C ARG A 35 -6.03 -16.58 16.81
N CYS A 36 -5.36 -17.04 17.84
CA CYS A 36 -3.91 -17.21 17.80
C CYS A 36 -3.56 -18.29 16.76
N PRO A 37 -2.62 -18.04 15.82
CA PRO A 37 -2.25 -19.00 14.77
C PRO A 37 -1.60 -20.28 15.34
N ASP A 38 -0.97 -20.23 16.51
CA ASP A 38 -0.24 -21.35 17.09
C ASP A 38 -1.11 -22.20 18.03
N CYS A 39 -1.84 -21.59 18.97
CA CYS A 39 -2.65 -22.34 19.93
C CYS A 39 -4.15 -22.41 19.58
N GLY A 40 -4.61 -21.70 18.54
CA GLY A 40 -6.02 -21.69 18.15
C GLY A 40 -6.96 -20.96 19.13
N HIS A 41 -6.46 -20.46 20.27
CA HIS A 41 -7.29 -19.80 21.26
C HIS A 41 -7.89 -18.50 20.69
N GLN A 42 -9.16 -18.24 21.01
CA GLN A 42 -9.87 -17.03 20.59
C GLN A 42 -9.32 -15.80 21.33
N LEU A 43 -9.01 -14.73 20.59
CA LEU A 43 -8.47 -13.50 21.15
C LEU A 43 -9.56 -12.69 21.84
N ASN A 44 -9.24 -12.11 23.00
CA ASN A 44 -10.10 -11.16 23.71
C ASN A 44 -10.06 -9.76 23.06
N TYR A 45 -11.01 -8.91 23.39
CA TYR A 45 -11.08 -7.53 22.89
C TYR A 45 -9.80 -6.73 23.18
N LEU A 46 -9.16 -6.93 24.36
CA LEU A 46 -7.89 -6.29 24.71
C LEU A 46 -6.72 -6.75 23.84
N ASP A 47 -6.74 -8.02 23.41
CA ASP A 47 -5.72 -8.57 22.52
C ASP A 47 -5.87 -8.08 21.08
N MET A 48 -7.09 -7.65 20.71
CA MET A 48 -7.43 -7.14 19.38
C MET A 48 -7.29 -5.61 19.25
N LEU A 49 -7.02 -4.89 20.36
CA LEU A 49 -6.77 -3.45 20.28
C LEU A 49 -5.53 -3.18 19.42
N PRO A 50 -5.65 -2.46 18.29
CA PRO A 50 -4.52 -2.22 17.42
C PRO A 50 -3.38 -1.51 18.15
N ILE A 51 -2.15 -1.93 17.91
CA ILE A 51 -0.91 -1.41 18.52
C ILE A 51 -0.87 -1.66 20.04
N LEU A 52 -1.93 -1.27 20.76
CA LEU A 52 -1.98 -1.38 22.23
C LEU A 52 -1.97 -2.85 22.70
N GLY A 53 -2.72 -3.72 22.02
CA GLY A 53 -2.72 -5.15 22.34
C GLY A 53 -1.32 -5.75 22.25
N PHE A 54 -0.57 -5.40 21.19
CA PHE A 54 0.81 -5.85 21.03
C PHE A 54 1.75 -5.31 22.14
N ILE A 55 1.63 -4.05 22.51
CA ILE A 55 2.46 -3.41 23.57
C ILE A 55 2.14 -4.03 24.93
N ILE A 56 0.86 -4.11 25.31
CA ILE A 56 0.42 -4.65 26.60
C ILE A 56 0.89 -6.11 26.77
N ARG A 57 0.80 -6.90 25.69
CA ARG A 57 1.21 -8.32 25.67
C ARG A 57 2.72 -8.51 25.42
N LYS A 58 3.50 -7.42 25.32
CA LYS A 58 4.95 -7.45 25.06
C LYS A 58 5.31 -8.31 23.84
N GLY A 59 4.46 -8.27 22.81
CA GLY A 59 4.64 -9.03 21.58
C GLY A 59 4.46 -10.55 21.71
N LYS A 60 3.74 -11.04 22.74
CA LYS A 60 3.49 -12.46 22.97
C LYS A 60 2.00 -12.76 23.16
N CYS A 61 1.58 -13.94 22.73
CA CYS A 61 0.24 -14.43 23.02
C CYS A 61 0.03 -14.60 24.53
N HIS A 62 -1.11 -14.16 25.03
CA HIS A 62 -1.44 -14.28 26.45
C HIS A 62 -1.57 -15.73 26.93
N TYR A 63 -2.01 -16.63 26.06
CA TYR A 63 -2.37 -18.01 26.41
C TYR A 63 -1.21 -18.99 26.25
N CYS A 64 -0.48 -18.91 25.13
CA CYS A 64 0.60 -19.88 24.84
C CYS A 64 2.01 -19.25 24.87
N GLY A 65 2.12 -17.94 25.02
CA GLY A 65 3.42 -17.26 25.06
C GLY A 65 4.16 -17.16 23.70
N CYS A 66 3.58 -17.67 22.60
CA CYS A 66 4.19 -17.56 21.27
C CYS A 66 4.40 -16.10 20.86
N ARG A 67 5.41 -15.83 20.05
CA ARG A 67 5.71 -14.47 19.56
C ARG A 67 4.72 -14.04 18.50
N ILE A 68 4.12 -12.86 18.67
CA ILE A 68 3.27 -12.23 17.66
C ILE A 68 4.18 -11.65 16.57
N PRO A 69 3.98 -11.99 15.28
CA PRO A 69 4.76 -11.42 14.18
C PRO A 69 4.67 -9.89 14.13
N LEU A 70 5.81 -9.22 13.89
CA LEU A 70 5.90 -7.76 13.79
C LEU A 70 5.05 -7.19 12.64
N ARG A 71 4.61 -8.02 11.71
CA ARG A 71 3.70 -7.64 10.63
C ARG A 71 2.43 -6.96 11.17
N TYR A 72 1.85 -7.50 12.26
CA TYR A 72 0.60 -6.98 12.83
C TYR A 72 0.73 -5.51 13.28
N PRO A 73 1.61 -5.18 14.24
CA PRO A 73 1.74 -3.79 14.68
C PRO A 73 2.26 -2.85 13.57
N LEU A 74 3.09 -3.33 12.65
CA LEU A 74 3.55 -2.50 11.53
C LEU A 74 2.42 -2.11 10.57
N VAL A 75 1.53 -3.04 10.23
CA VAL A 75 0.37 -2.76 9.39
C VAL A 75 -0.60 -1.81 10.10
N GLU A 76 -0.82 -2.00 11.40
CA GLU A 76 -1.68 -1.13 12.22
C GLU A 76 -1.14 0.29 12.33
N ILE A 77 0.18 0.46 12.52
CA ILE A 77 0.85 1.77 12.51
C ILE A 77 0.74 2.42 11.14
N THR A 78 0.97 1.66 10.07
CA THR A 78 0.81 2.15 8.70
C THR A 78 -0.63 2.60 8.45
N GLY A 79 -1.61 1.82 8.88
CA GLY A 79 -3.02 2.19 8.77
C GLY A 79 -3.40 3.43 9.57
N ALA A 80 -2.85 3.57 10.78
CA ALA A 80 -3.03 4.79 11.58
C ALA A 80 -2.48 6.02 10.85
N TYR A 81 -1.29 5.93 10.28
CA TYR A 81 -0.68 7.00 9.50
C TYR A 81 -1.53 7.35 8.26
N LEU A 82 -1.95 6.35 7.48
CA LEU A 82 -2.81 6.53 6.30
C LEU A 82 -4.15 7.17 6.67
N GLY A 83 -4.74 6.80 7.81
CA GLY A 83 -5.94 7.42 8.32
C GLY A 83 -5.74 8.91 8.69
N ILE A 84 -4.60 9.24 9.29
CA ILE A 84 -4.27 10.63 9.67
C ILE A 84 -4.12 11.52 8.43
N ILE A 85 -3.45 11.06 7.39
CA ILE A 85 -3.19 11.85 6.18
C ILE A 85 -4.39 11.92 5.23
N SER A 86 -5.41 11.08 5.41
CA SER A 86 -6.63 11.12 4.59
C SER A 86 -7.46 12.37 4.93
N HIS A 87 -7.94 13.09 3.90
CA HIS A 87 -8.78 14.29 4.05
C HIS A 87 -10.27 13.94 3.94
N SER A 88 -10.62 12.89 3.21
CA SER A 88 -12.00 12.41 3.00
C SER A 88 -12.15 10.92 3.33
N VAL A 89 -13.40 10.47 3.43
CA VAL A 89 -13.71 9.04 3.60
C VAL A 89 -13.27 8.24 2.37
N TRP A 90 -13.44 8.79 1.17
CA TRP A 90 -13.02 8.15 -0.08
C TRP A 90 -11.52 7.94 -0.14
N GLU A 91 -10.73 8.94 0.30
CA GLU A 91 -9.28 8.80 0.41
C GLU A 91 -8.88 7.74 1.44
N MET A 92 -9.55 7.69 2.59
CA MET A 92 -9.28 6.67 3.60
C MET A 92 -9.53 5.25 3.05
N ILE A 93 -10.67 5.03 2.38
CA ILE A 93 -10.98 3.73 1.76
C ILE A 93 -9.91 3.40 0.70
N MET A 94 -9.59 4.35 -0.17
CA MET A 94 -8.57 4.18 -1.21
C MET A 94 -7.21 3.79 -0.62
N PHE A 95 -6.75 4.48 0.43
CA PHE A 95 -5.47 4.16 1.08
C PHE A 95 -5.48 2.79 1.76
N MET A 96 -6.59 2.40 2.38
CA MET A 96 -6.71 1.07 2.99
C MET A 96 -6.72 -0.04 1.94
N ASP A 97 -7.34 0.21 0.79
CA ASP A 97 -7.34 -0.75 -0.32
C ASP A 97 -5.97 -0.82 -1.00
N LEU A 98 -5.26 0.30 -1.16
CA LEU A 98 -3.85 0.30 -1.58
C LEU A 98 -2.97 -0.49 -0.60
N LEU A 99 -3.19 -0.36 0.71
CA LEU A 99 -2.51 -1.18 1.70
C LEU A 99 -2.84 -2.67 1.52
N ALA A 100 -4.10 -3.02 1.23
CA ALA A 100 -4.50 -4.39 0.91
C ALA A 100 -3.76 -4.93 -0.31
N ILE A 101 -3.65 -4.13 -1.39
CA ILE A 101 -2.87 -4.48 -2.60
C ILE A 101 -1.42 -4.77 -2.24
N ALA A 102 -0.77 -3.89 -1.47
CA ALA A 102 0.62 -4.05 -1.06
C ALA A 102 0.85 -5.33 -0.26
N LEU A 103 -0.04 -5.62 0.70
CA LEU A 103 0.05 -6.82 1.53
C LEU A 103 -0.25 -8.09 0.72
N TYR A 104 -1.24 -8.03 -0.18
CA TYR A 104 -1.62 -9.18 -1.01
C TYR A 104 -0.53 -9.51 -2.03
N ASP A 105 0.03 -8.49 -2.70
CA ASP A 105 1.13 -8.67 -3.65
C ASP A 105 2.39 -9.21 -2.95
N ARG A 106 2.71 -8.71 -1.77
CA ARG A 106 3.82 -9.24 -0.95
C ARG A 106 3.69 -10.74 -0.68
N ASP A 107 2.46 -11.22 -0.44
CA ASP A 107 2.22 -12.60 -0.02
C ASP A 107 1.98 -13.55 -1.21
N ASN A 108 1.48 -13.04 -2.34
CA ASN A 108 1.00 -13.85 -3.48
C ASN A 108 1.64 -13.46 -4.82
N MET A 109 2.34 -12.34 -4.91
CA MET A 109 2.92 -11.77 -6.16
C MET A 109 1.88 -11.55 -7.27
N VAL A 110 0.65 -11.20 -6.88
CA VAL A 110 -0.47 -10.94 -7.79
C VAL A 110 -1.30 -9.78 -7.27
N ILE A 111 -1.71 -8.88 -8.15
CA ILE A 111 -2.66 -7.81 -7.86
C ILE A 111 -4.04 -8.24 -8.36
N LYS A 112 -5.02 -8.32 -7.46
CA LYS A 112 -6.40 -8.66 -7.82
C LYS A 112 -7.12 -7.48 -8.45
N ASP A 113 -7.83 -7.74 -9.55
CA ASP A 113 -8.63 -6.71 -10.23
C ASP A 113 -9.76 -6.13 -9.35
N SER A 114 -10.25 -6.89 -8.35
CA SER A 114 -11.25 -6.40 -7.40
C SER A 114 -10.76 -5.23 -6.55
N TYR A 115 -9.51 -5.26 -6.09
CA TYR A 115 -8.90 -4.14 -5.36
C TYR A 115 -8.71 -2.94 -6.29
N LEU A 116 -8.24 -3.16 -7.52
CA LEU A 116 -8.09 -2.08 -8.51
C LEU A 116 -9.42 -1.39 -8.81
N ALA A 117 -10.53 -2.14 -8.83
CA ALA A 117 -11.86 -1.57 -9.02
C ALA A 117 -12.27 -0.65 -7.85
N VAL A 118 -11.94 -1.01 -6.61
CA VAL A 118 -12.20 -0.16 -5.43
C VAL A 118 -11.34 1.09 -5.47
N VAL A 119 -10.04 0.99 -5.76
CA VAL A 119 -9.17 2.16 -5.91
C VAL A 119 -9.68 3.09 -7.01
N LEU A 120 -10.10 2.54 -8.16
CA LEU A 120 -10.65 3.32 -9.26
C LEU A 120 -11.93 4.05 -8.85
N LEU A 121 -12.86 3.34 -8.21
CA LEU A 121 -14.12 3.92 -7.73
C LEU A 121 -13.86 5.07 -6.76
N CYS A 122 -13.05 4.84 -5.74
CA CYS A 122 -12.70 5.88 -4.76
C CYS A 122 -11.92 7.04 -5.39
N GLY A 123 -11.01 6.72 -6.31
CA GLY A 123 -10.22 7.69 -7.05
C GLY A 123 -11.08 8.66 -7.85
N VAL A 124 -12.14 8.19 -8.51
CA VAL A 124 -13.09 9.04 -9.27
C VAL A 124 -13.72 10.12 -8.38
N PHE A 125 -14.02 9.81 -7.11
CA PHE A 125 -14.56 10.80 -6.16
C PHE A 125 -13.53 11.81 -5.64
N THR A 126 -12.25 11.60 -5.92
CA THR A 126 -11.15 12.52 -5.55
C THR A 126 -10.66 13.37 -6.71
N ILE A 127 -11.12 13.12 -7.96
CA ILE A 127 -10.72 13.84 -9.16
C ILE A 127 -11.42 15.21 -9.22
N ASP A 128 -10.64 16.25 -9.53
CA ASP A 128 -11.20 17.55 -9.94
C ASP A 128 -11.46 17.54 -11.46
N LEU A 129 -12.73 17.56 -11.84
CA LEU A 129 -13.17 17.51 -13.24
C LEU A 129 -12.62 18.67 -14.08
N ARG A 130 -12.21 19.78 -13.44
CA ARG A 130 -11.57 20.92 -14.15
C ARG A 130 -10.23 20.54 -14.78
N TYR A 131 -9.56 19.54 -14.24
CA TYR A 131 -8.25 19.05 -14.70
C TYR A 131 -8.34 17.65 -15.33
N LEU A 132 -9.48 17.28 -15.90
CA LEU A 132 -9.72 15.93 -16.44
C LEU A 132 -8.64 15.51 -17.45
N ASN A 133 -8.17 16.41 -18.32
CA ASN A 133 -7.11 16.11 -19.28
C ASN A 133 -5.80 15.70 -18.58
N ASN A 134 -5.45 16.37 -17.48
CA ASN A 134 -4.27 16.04 -16.67
C ASN A 134 -4.42 14.62 -16.07
N HIS A 135 -5.59 14.28 -15.57
CA HIS A 135 -5.89 12.96 -15.00
C HIS A 135 -5.85 11.85 -16.07
N LEU A 136 -6.43 12.09 -17.24
CA LEU A 136 -6.37 11.16 -18.37
C LEU A 136 -4.93 10.95 -18.87
N LEU A 137 -4.15 12.03 -19.03
CA LEU A 137 -2.73 11.93 -19.36
C LEU A 137 -1.97 11.12 -18.30
N GLY A 138 -2.27 11.35 -17.02
CA GLY A 138 -1.67 10.62 -15.92
C GLY A 138 -1.89 9.11 -16.01
N SER A 139 -3.08 8.68 -16.43
CA SER A 139 -3.39 7.25 -16.58
C SER A 139 -2.58 6.56 -17.68
N VAL A 140 -2.11 7.31 -18.68
CA VAL A 140 -1.43 6.76 -19.85
C VAL A 140 0.09 6.94 -19.81
N VAL A 141 0.58 8.03 -19.23
CA VAL A 141 1.99 8.46 -19.32
C VAL A 141 2.98 7.42 -18.82
N ILE A 142 2.64 6.69 -17.78
CA ILE A 142 3.49 5.62 -17.22
C ILE A 142 2.96 4.23 -17.60
N SER A 143 1.65 4.03 -17.60
CA SER A 143 1.07 2.71 -17.87
C SER A 143 1.32 2.24 -19.29
N LEU A 144 1.29 3.13 -20.29
CA LEU A 144 1.54 2.76 -21.68
C LEU A 144 2.98 2.29 -21.91
N PRO A 145 4.04 3.02 -21.52
CA PRO A 145 5.41 2.50 -21.60
C PRO A 145 5.61 1.19 -20.84
N MET A 146 5.05 1.07 -19.62
CA MET A 146 5.12 -0.17 -18.86
C MET A 146 4.43 -1.33 -19.58
N TYR A 147 3.26 -1.09 -20.20
CA TYR A 147 2.55 -2.10 -20.97
C TYR A 147 3.37 -2.59 -22.17
N LEU A 148 3.99 -1.66 -22.90
CA LEU A 148 4.87 -2.00 -24.03
C LEU A 148 6.07 -2.81 -23.57
N LEU A 149 6.73 -2.39 -22.49
CA LEU A 149 7.83 -3.15 -21.89
C LEU A 149 7.39 -4.52 -21.39
N ALA A 150 6.22 -4.62 -20.75
CA ALA A 150 5.67 -5.90 -20.28
C ALA A 150 5.45 -6.88 -21.43
N LYS A 151 4.98 -6.40 -22.58
CA LYS A 151 4.82 -7.24 -23.79
C LYS A 151 6.14 -7.66 -24.45
N LEU A 152 7.15 -6.78 -24.39
CA LEU A 152 8.43 -7.04 -25.05
C LEU A 152 9.38 -7.89 -24.22
N THR A 153 9.34 -7.77 -22.89
CA THR A 153 10.36 -8.32 -22.00
C THR A 153 9.85 -9.38 -21.02
N GLU A 154 8.52 -9.54 -20.89
CA GLU A 154 7.88 -10.33 -19.82
C GLU A 154 8.36 -9.94 -18.40
N GLY A 155 9.02 -8.79 -18.28
CA GLY A 155 9.67 -8.34 -17.05
C GLY A 155 8.74 -7.64 -16.04
N PHE A 156 7.56 -7.18 -16.49
CA PHE A 156 6.58 -6.49 -15.65
C PHE A 156 5.28 -7.28 -15.52
N GLY A 157 4.71 -7.33 -14.33
CA GLY A 157 3.39 -7.88 -14.09
C GLY A 157 2.28 -7.01 -14.70
N MET A 158 1.30 -7.61 -15.36
CA MET A 158 0.14 -6.87 -15.88
C MET A 158 -0.65 -6.17 -14.77
N GLY A 159 -0.60 -6.69 -13.54
CA GLY A 159 -1.20 -6.07 -12.36
C GLY A 159 -0.56 -4.71 -12.05
N ASP A 160 0.77 -4.61 -12.14
CA ASP A 160 1.51 -3.35 -11.93
C ASP A 160 1.13 -2.29 -12.96
N VAL A 161 0.99 -2.67 -14.23
CA VAL A 161 0.56 -1.79 -15.31
C VAL A 161 -0.84 -1.23 -15.04
N LYS A 162 -1.79 -2.11 -14.68
CA LYS A 162 -3.16 -1.72 -14.32
C LYS A 162 -3.18 -0.78 -13.10
N LEU A 163 -2.40 -1.09 -12.06
CA LEU A 163 -2.31 -0.25 -10.86
C LEU A 163 -1.77 1.15 -11.21
N MET A 164 -0.77 1.24 -12.09
CA MET A 164 -0.24 2.54 -12.53
C MET A 164 -1.24 3.32 -13.38
N ALA A 165 -2.03 2.66 -14.22
CA ALA A 165 -3.10 3.31 -14.97
C ALA A 165 -4.16 3.91 -14.04
N VAL A 166 -4.62 3.14 -13.05
CA VAL A 166 -5.58 3.60 -12.05
C VAL A 166 -4.97 4.71 -11.17
N ALA A 167 -3.74 4.53 -10.68
CA ALA A 167 -3.05 5.53 -9.88
C ALA A 167 -2.87 6.85 -10.65
N GLY A 168 -2.45 6.79 -11.91
CA GLY A 168 -2.28 7.96 -12.76
C GLY A 168 -3.58 8.73 -12.98
N LEU A 169 -4.72 8.04 -13.02
CA LEU A 169 -6.02 8.66 -13.20
C LEU A 169 -6.37 9.61 -12.03
N PHE A 170 -6.06 9.27 -10.78
CA PHE A 170 -6.36 10.17 -9.65
C PHE A 170 -5.17 11.06 -9.24
N LEU A 171 -3.93 10.70 -9.60
CA LEU A 171 -2.75 11.54 -9.34
C LEU A 171 -2.60 12.70 -10.33
N GLY A 172 -2.95 12.49 -11.59
CA GLY A 172 -2.51 13.33 -12.72
C GLY A 172 -1.08 13.00 -13.15
N TRP A 173 -0.64 13.50 -14.31
CA TRP A 173 0.59 13.05 -14.95
C TRP A 173 1.87 13.42 -14.17
N GLU A 174 1.97 14.60 -13.58
CA GLU A 174 3.16 15.07 -12.85
C GLU A 174 3.41 14.23 -11.60
N ARG A 175 2.37 14.08 -10.77
CA ARG A 175 2.47 13.28 -9.54
C ARG A 175 2.59 11.78 -9.83
N CYS A 176 2.01 11.31 -10.94
CA CYS A 176 2.18 9.92 -11.37
C CYS A 176 3.64 9.63 -11.75
N LEU A 177 4.29 10.56 -12.49
CA LEU A 177 5.71 10.46 -12.82
C LEU A 177 6.59 10.48 -11.57
N LEU A 178 6.33 11.41 -10.64
CA LEU A 178 7.02 11.47 -9.35
C LEU A 178 6.87 10.16 -8.57
N GLY A 179 5.65 9.64 -8.45
CA GLY A 179 5.36 8.37 -7.79
C GLY A 179 6.10 7.19 -8.43
N PHE A 180 6.21 7.19 -9.76
CA PHE A 180 6.98 6.18 -10.48
C PHE A 180 8.47 6.25 -10.16
N VAL A 181 9.07 7.44 -10.14
CA VAL A 181 10.48 7.63 -9.77
C VAL A 181 10.74 7.19 -8.33
N LEU A 182 9.89 7.62 -7.39
CA LEU A 182 10.01 7.23 -5.97
C LEU A 182 9.95 5.71 -5.78
N ARG A 183 9.07 5.05 -6.52
CA ARG A 183 8.97 3.59 -6.54
C ARG A 183 10.25 2.93 -7.04
N CYS A 184 10.79 3.40 -8.17
CA CYS A 184 12.02 2.87 -8.73
C CYS A 184 13.19 3.03 -7.74
N LEU A 185 13.31 4.18 -7.09
CA LEU A 185 14.33 4.44 -6.09
C LEU A 185 14.18 3.52 -4.87
N THR A 186 13.00 3.45 -4.28
CA THR A 186 12.75 2.61 -3.09
C THR A 186 12.90 1.13 -3.40
N GLY A 187 12.38 0.67 -4.53
CA GLY A 187 12.51 -0.71 -4.98
C GLY A 187 13.97 -1.10 -5.25
N SER A 188 14.75 -0.22 -5.90
CA SER A 188 16.17 -0.45 -6.17
C SER A 188 16.99 -0.54 -4.88
N VAL A 189 16.78 0.37 -3.93
CA VAL A 189 17.48 0.36 -2.63
C VAL A 189 17.21 -0.95 -1.89
N VAL A 190 15.94 -1.38 -1.80
CA VAL A 190 15.59 -2.61 -1.11
C VAL A 190 16.15 -3.83 -1.83
N SER A 191 16.09 -3.87 -3.16
CA SER A 191 16.66 -4.97 -3.97
C SER A 191 18.17 -5.10 -3.74
N ILE A 192 18.92 -3.98 -3.76
CA ILE A 192 20.35 -3.96 -3.48
C ILE A 192 20.64 -4.48 -2.06
N VAL A 193 19.90 -4.02 -1.06
CA VAL A 193 20.08 -4.48 0.33
C VAL A 193 19.80 -5.97 0.48
N LEU A 194 18.80 -6.51 -0.20
CA LEU A 194 18.49 -7.94 -0.16
C LEU A 194 19.59 -8.77 -0.84
N LEU A 195 20.11 -8.31 -1.98
CA LEU A 195 21.25 -8.93 -2.67
C LEU A 195 22.50 -8.91 -1.78
N MET A 196 22.85 -7.78 -1.20
CA MET A 196 24.02 -7.67 -0.31
C MET A 196 23.91 -8.57 0.93
N ARG A 197 22.72 -8.79 1.44
CA ARG A 197 22.44 -9.70 2.57
C ARG A 197 22.32 -11.16 2.15
N GLN A 198 22.51 -11.50 0.89
CA GLN A 198 22.37 -12.85 0.34
C GLN A 198 20.98 -13.48 0.63
N LYS A 199 19.95 -12.64 0.82
CA LYS A 199 18.57 -13.08 1.08
C LYS A 199 17.75 -13.25 -0.20
N ALA A 200 18.25 -12.76 -1.33
CA ALA A 200 17.66 -12.92 -2.64
C ALA A 200 18.78 -13.10 -3.67
N GLY A 201 18.57 -13.96 -4.67
CA GLY A 201 19.43 -14.11 -5.84
C GLY A 201 19.03 -13.11 -6.94
N LEU A 202 19.90 -12.94 -7.93
CA LEU A 202 19.65 -12.05 -9.09
C LEU A 202 18.41 -12.44 -9.92
N LYS A 203 17.95 -13.70 -9.81
CA LYS A 203 16.79 -14.23 -10.52
C LYS A 203 15.52 -14.30 -9.67
N ASP A 204 15.61 -13.96 -8.38
CA ASP A 204 14.47 -14.04 -7.50
C ASP A 204 13.49 -12.88 -7.80
N ARG A 205 12.23 -13.21 -7.87
CA ARG A 205 11.16 -12.22 -8.06
C ARG A 205 10.90 -11.52 -6.73
N ILE A 206 10.99 -10.20 -6.72
CA ILE A 206 10.66 -9.37 -5.57
C ILE A 206 9.25 -8.78 -5.82
N PRO A 207 8.32 -8.87 -4.84
CA PRO A 207 7.00 -8.27 -4.98
C PRO A 207 7.16 -6.75 -5.14
N PHE A 208 6.64 -6.21 -6.22
CA PHE A 208 6.84 -4.82 -6.60
C PHE A 208 5.69 -3.91 -6.14
N GLY A 209 4.51 -4.50 -5.88
CA GLY A 209 3.31 -3.80 -5.41
C GLY A 209 3.51 -2.94 -4.17
N PRO A 210 4.20 -3.37 -3.11
CA PRO A 210 4.45 -2.54 -1.92
C PRO A 210 5.17 -1.22 -2.24
N PHE A 211 6.15 -1.24 -3.16
CA PHE A 211 6.87 -0.04 -3.58
C PHE A 211 6.01 0.86 -4.45
N LEU A 212 5.17 0.25 -5.32
CA LEU A 212 4.18 0.95 -6.12
C LEU A 212 3.22 1.74 -5.23
N VAL A 213 2.65 1.08 -4.25
CA VAL A 213 1.70 1.69 -3.32
C VAL A 213 2.38 2.79 -2.50
N LEU A 214 3.59 2.56 -2.00
CA LEU A 214 4.35 3.57 -1.25
C LEU A 214 4.58 4.83 -2.10
N GLY A 215 5.09 4.68 -3.34
CA GLY A 215 5.29 5.80 -4.27
C GLY A 215 3.99 6.53 -4.59
N THR A 216 2.89 5.80 -4.78
CA THR A 216 1.56 6.36 -5.04
C THR A 216 1.05 7.18 -3.86
N VAL A 217 1.14 6.66 -2.63
CA VAL A 217 0.71 7.36 -1.40
C VAL A 217 1.53 8.62 -1.16
N ILE A 218 2.86 8.55 -1.33
CA ILE A 218 3.74 9.71 -1.17
C ILE A 218 3.43 10.77 -2.23
N ALA A 219 3.28 10.36 -3.49
CA ALA A 219 2.96 11.28 -4.59
C ALA A 219 1.58 11.92 -4.43
N TYR A 220 0.60 11.20 -3.90
CA TYR A 220 -0.72 11.74 -3.60
C TYR A 220 -0.66 12.77 -2.47
N SER A 221 -0.03 12.43 -1.34
CA SER A 221 -0.07 13.24 -0.13
C SER A 221 0.88 14.43 -0.14
N TYR A 222 2.03 14.28 -0.79
CA TYR A 222 3.13 15.26 -0.74
C TYR A 222 3.60 15.71 -2.13
N GLY A 223 3.03 15.18 -3.22
CA GLY A 223 3.53 15.38 -4.58
C GLY A 223 3.66 16.84 -4.97
N PHE A 224 2.67 17.67 -4.71
CA PHE A 224 2.74 19.11 -5.00
C PHE A 224 3.91 19.78 -4.27
N ARG A 225 4.07 19.52 -2.96
CA ARG A 225 5.18 20.11 -2.17
C ARG A 225 6.54 19.67 -2.69
N LEU A 226 6.67 18.44 -3.14
CA LEU A 226 7.92 17.90 -3.67
C LEU A 226 8.25 18.49 -5.03
N ILE A 227 7.25 18.69 -5.88
CA ILE A 227 7.39 19.32 -7.21
C ILE A 227 7.77 20.79 -7.03
N ASP A 228 7.04 21.55 -6.22
CA ASP A 228 7.32 22.95 -5.93
C ASP A 228 8.74 23.14 -5.34
N PHE A 229 9.15 22.25 -4.46
CA PHE A 229 10.50 22.26 -3.90
C PHE A 229 11.56 22.04 -4.96
N TYR A 230 11.37 21.07 -5.86
CA TYR A 230 12.27 20.81 -6.97
C TYR A 230 12.36 22.02 -7.92
N GLU A 231 11.24 22.61 -8.29
CA GLU A 231 11.20 23.82 -9.14
C GLU A 231 11.91 24.99 -8.47
N SER A 232 11.68 25.21 -7.18
CA SER A 232 12.34 26.29 -6.42
C SER A 232 13.86 26.16 -6.39
N MET A 233 14.38 24.91 -6.33
CA MET A 233 15.83 24.68 -6.39
C MET A 233 16.40 24.92 -7.80
N ARG A 234 15.64 24.55 -8.85
CA ARG A 234 16.05 24.73 -10.24
C ARG A 234 16.16 26.22 -10.61
N PHE A 235 15.22 27.06 -10.14
CA PHE A 235 15.22 28.48 -10.43
C PHE A 235 16.15 29.32 -9.52
N LYS A 236 16.62 28.78 -8.39
CA LYS A 236 17.63 29.45 -7.54
C LYS A 236 19.06 29.19 -7.99
N GLY A 237 19.28 28.27 -8.92
CA GLY A 237 20.59 27.89 -9.46
C GLY A 237 20.91 28.53 -10.81
N VAL A 238 20.09 29.46 -11.27
CA VAL A 238 20.32 30.35 -12.44
C VAL A 238 20.31 31.77 -11.93
#